data_bd9af8e9523377c9a3396e6d2b9098ad
#
_entry.id   bd9af8e9523377c9a3396e6d2b9098ad
#
_cell.length_a   1.000
_cell.length_b   1.000
_cell.length_c   1.000
_cell.angle_alpha   90.00
_cell.angle_beta   90.00
_cell.angle_gamma   90.00
#
_symmetry.space_group_name_H-M   'P 1'
#
loop_
_entity.id
_entity.type
_entity.pdbx_description
1 polymer ?
#
loop_
_entity_poly.entity_id
_entity_poly.type
_entity_poly.pdbx_seq_one_letter_code
_entity_poly.pdbx_strand_id
1 'polypeptide(L)'
;MKNYLEEIGFVLVLLFLALLLVFSLFWALSIGTVKLPVREIYETVLAQFTSGEPITAPGQGPVHDIVWLLRLPRVILASLVGCGLAVCGVIMQAIVKNPLADPYILGISSGASLGATSAILLGIGVSLGPNFVGIAAFIGAFAISLAVLFISNLGGRSNSMKLLLAGMALSAVCGAFSSFIVYFANNKEGMQTIAY
;
A
#
# COMPACT_ATOMS: atom_id res chain seq x y z
N MET A 1 -33.09 -18.00 20.58
CA MET A 1 -33.52 -17.94 19.17
C MET A 1 -33.02 -16.68 18.47
N LYS A 2 -33.12 -15.47 19.08
CA LYS A 2 -32.66 -14.22 18.49
C LYS A 2 -31.12 -14.20 18.25
N ASN A 3 -30.31 -14.65 19.20
CA ASN A 3 -28.86 -14.72 19.11
C ASN A 3 -28.38 -15.68 17.99
N TYR A 4 -29.07 -16.83 17.83
CA TYR A 4 -28.74 -17.77 16.74
C TYR A 4 -28.98 -17.18 15.33
N LEU A 5 -30.02 -16.38 15.16
CA LEU A 5 -30.31 -15.72 13.90
C LEU A 5 -29.29 -14.61 13.58
N GLU A 6 -28.81 -13.91 14.60
CA GLU A 6 -27.75 -12.90 14.47
C GLU A 6 -26.40 -13.56 14.12
N GLU A 7 -26.04 -14.68 14.76
CA GLU A 7 -24.83 -15.44 14.43
C GLU A 7 -24.86 -16.02 13.01
N ILE A 8 -25.98 -16.60 12.61
CA ILE A 8 -26.14 -17.12 11.23
C ILE A 8 -26.04 -15.96 10.21
N GLY A 9 -26.68 -14.83 10.50
CA GLY A 9 -26.57 -13.64 9.66
C GLY A 9 -25.13 -13.15 9.50
N PHE A 10 -24.38 -13.11 10.59
CA PHE A 10 -22.96 -12.72 10.58
C PHE A 10 -22.11 -13.68 9.75
N VAL A 11 -22.28 -14.99 9.92
CA VAL A 11 -21.56 -16.01 9.13
C VAL A 11 -21.88 -15.91 7.65
N LEU A 12 -23.15 -15.70 7.29
CA LEU A 12 -23.57 -15.52 5.90
C LEU A 12 -22.94 -14.27 5.25
N VAL A 13 -22.87 -13.16 5.98
CA VAL A 13 -22.20 -11.95 5.52
C VAL A 13 -20.70 -12.19 5.30
N LEU A 14 -20.03 -12.88 6.22
CA LEU A 14 -18.62 -13.22 6.06
C LEU A 14 -18.36 -14.12 4.85
N LEU A 15 -19.20 -15.14 4.64
CA LEU A 15 -19.12 -16.03 3.49
C LEU A 15 -19.34 -15.25 2.17
N PHE A 16 -20.34 -14.36 2.16
CA PHE A 16 -20.60 -13.50 0.99
C PHE A 16 -19.41 -12.61 0.68
N LEU A 17 -18.81 -11.95 1.71
CA LEU A 17 -17.63 -11.10 1.53
C LEU A 17 -16.41 -11.91 1.06
N ALA A 18 -16.21 -13.12 1.58
CA ALA A 18 -15.13 -14.00 1.14
C ALA A 18 -15.31 -14.42 -0.33
N LEU A 19 -16.52 -14.79 -0.75
CA LEU A 19 -16.83 -15.10 -2.14
C LEU A 19 -16.62 -13.89 -3.05
N LEU A 20 -17.04 -12.71 -2.62
CA LEU A 20 -16.86 -11.46 -3.35
C LEU A 20 -15.38 -11.11 -3.49
N LEU A 21 -14.57 -11.34 -2.44
CA LEU A 21 -13.12 -11.17 -2.50
C LEU A 21 -12.51 -12.12 -3.54
N VAL A 22 -12.80 -13.41 -3.47
CA VAL A 22 -12.30 -14.41 -4.42
C VAL A 22 -12.69 -14.02 -5.85
N PHE A 23 -13.95 -13.66 -6.07
CA PHE A 23 -14.44 -13.20 -7.37
C PHE A 23 -13.67 -11.96 -7.85
N SER A 24 -13.43 -10.98 -6.98
CA SER A 24 -12.70 -9.75 -7.32
C SER A 24 -11.24 -10.03 -7.71
N LEU A 25 -10.58 -11.00 -7.06
CA LEU A 25 -9.21 -11.41 -7.40
C LEU A 25 -9.14 -12.04 -8.80
N PHE A 26 -10.07 -12.93 -9.10
CA PHE A 26 -10.18 -13.51 -10.46
C PHE A 26 -10.48 -12.45 -11.52
N TRP A 27 -11.41 -11.54 -11.21
CA TRP A 27 -11.76 -10.43 -12.10
C TRP A 27 -10.56 -9.52 -12.35
N ALA A 28 -9.78 -9.18 -11.31
CA ALA A 28 -8.59 -8.35 -11.40
C ALA A 28 -7.50 -8.94 -12.29
N LEU A 29 -7.32 -10.27 -12.30
CA LEU A 29 -6.40 -10.96 -13.21
C LEU A 29 -6.84 -10.83 -14.69
N SER A 30 -8.14 -10.74 -14.94
CA SER A 30 -8.68 -10.64 -16.30
C SER A 30 -8.58 -9.22 -16.88
N ILE A 31 -8.54 -8.19 -16.03
CA ILE A 31 -8.46 -6.79 -16.45
C ILE A 31 -7.00 -6.33 -16.49
N GLY A 32 -6.59 -5.69 -17.58
CA GLY A 32 -5.25 -5.12 -17.73
C GLY A 32 -5.12 -4.29 -19.01
N THR A 33 -4.01 -3.57 -19.15
CA THR A 33 -3.70 -2.74 -20.32
C THR A 33 -3.61 -3.55 -21.62
N VAL A 34 -3.17 -4.80 -21.52
CA VAL A 34 -3.15 -5.75 -22.63
C VAL A 34 -4.39 -6.62 -22.53
N LYS A 35 -5.22 -6.61 -23.58
CA LYS A 35 -6.42 -7.47 -23.66
C LYS A 35 -5.98 -8.89 -23.94
N LEU A 36 -6.05 -9.76 -22.96
CA LEU A 36 -5.82 -11.19 -23.08
C LEU A 36 -7.15 -11.93 -23.01
N PRO A 37 -7.34 -13.00 -23.80
CA PRO A 37 -8.50 -13.87 -23.67
C PRO A 37 -8.54 -14.49 -22.27
N VAL A 38 -9.68 -14.38 -21.60
CA VAL A 38 -9.87 -14.89 -20.24
C VAL A 38 -9.48 -16.36 -20.12
N ARG A 39 -9.78 -17.14 -21.15
CA ARG A 39 -9.44 -18.55 -21.24
C ARG A 39 -7.93 -18.81 -21.14
N GLU A 40 -7.12 -18.06 -21.90
CA GLU A 40 -5.67 -18.20 -21.89
C GLU A 40 -5.06 -17.85 -20.53
N ILE A 41 -5.62 -16.85 -19.82
CA ILE A 41 -5.18 -16.48 -18.47
C ILE A 41 -5.36 -17.66 -17.51
N TYR A 42 -6.54 -18.28 -17.51
CA TYR A 42 -6.82 -19.40 -16.60
C TYR A 42 -6.06 -20.66 -16.98
N GLU A 43 -5.93 -20.96 -18.27
CA GLU A 43 -5.12 -22.08 -18.76
C GLU A 43 -3.64 -21.90 -18.34
N THR A 44 -3.09 -20.68 -18.44
CA THR A 44 -1.72 -20.36 -18.01
C THR A 44 -1.55 -20.50 -16.49
N VAL A 45 -2.53 -20.09 -15.71
CA VAL A 45 -2.48 -20.24 -14.23
C VAL A 45 -2.57 -21.73 -13.85
N LEU A 46 -3.49 -22.49 -14.46
CA LEU A 46 -3.66 -23.92 -14.17
C LEU A 46 -2.46 -24.76 -14.64
N ALA A 47 -1.90 -24.45 -15.82
CA ALA A 47 -0.73 -25.14 -16.36
C ALA A 47 0.47 -25.06 -15.41
N GLN A 48 0.66 -23.93 -14.73
CA GLN A 48 1.75 -23.75 -13.78
C GLN A 48 1.64 -24.69 -12.56
N PHE A 49 0.42 -24.93 -12.08
CA PHE A 49 0.20 -25.86 -10.96
C PHE A 49 0.39 -27.34 -11.37
N THR A 50 0.26 -27.64 -12.68
CA THR A 50 0.38 -29.00 -13.21
C THR A 50 1.78 -29.33 -13.75
N SER A 51 2.52 -28.35 -14.28
CA SER A 51 3.83 -28.58 -14.92
C SER A 51 4.99 -28.62 -13.94
N GLY A 52 4.87 -28.05 -12.74
CA GLY A 52 5.95 -28.00 -11.73
C GLY A 52 7.18 -27.19 -12.14
N GLU A 53 7.12 -26.45 -13.26
CA GLU A 53 8.23 -25.62 -13.72
C GLU A 53 8.36 -24.33 -12.89
N PRO A 54 9.58 -23.76 -12.76
CA PRO A 54 9.78 -22.54 -11.98
C PRO A 54 9.05 -21.36 -12.64
N ILE A 55 8.28 -20.63 -11.84
CA ILE A 55 7.47 -19.45 -12.23
C ILE A 55 8.29 -18.37 -12.92
N THR A 56 9.60 -18.32 -12.64
CA THR A 56 10.54 -17.31 -13.13
C THR A 56 11.26 -17.69 -14.42
N ALA A 57 10.91 -18.81 -15.05
CA ALA A 57 11.51 -19.22 -16.31
C ALA A 57 11.08 -18.28 -17.44
N PRO A 58 11.96 -17.42 -17.98
CA PRO A 58 11.62 -16.59 -19.13
C PRO A 58 11.47 -17.45 -20.37
N GLY A 59 10.41 -17.22 -21.15
CA GLY A 59 10.25 -17.87 -22.46
C GLY A 59 9.03 -18.76 -22.65
N GLN A 60 8.13 -18.83 -21.65
CA GLN A 60 6.85 -19.54 -21.80
C GLN A 60 5.79 -18.75 -22.60
N GLY A 61 6.16 -17.58 -23.13
CA GLY A 61 5.33 -16.74 -23.99
C GLY A 61 4.77 -15.49 -23.31
N PRO A 62 4.30 -14.51 -24.12
CA PRO A 62 3.91 -13.19 -23.61
C PRO A 62 2.72 -13.24 -22.64
N VAL A 63 1.83 -14.22 -22.75
CA VAL A 63 0.69 -14.38 -21.82
C VAL A 63 1.18 -14.80 -20.45
N HIS A 64 2.11 -15.76 -20.38
CA HIS A 64 2.72 -16.20 -19.12
C HIS A 64 3.41 -15.04 -18.41
N ASP A 65 4.25 -14.28 -19.10
CA ASP A 65 5.01 -13.17 -18.50
C ASP A 65 4.08 -12.06 -17.98
N ILE A 66 3.03 -11.73 -18.71
CA ILE A 66 2.05 -10.73 -18.27
C ILE A 66 1.28 -11.22 -17.05
N VAL A 67 0.87 -12.48 -17.02
CA VAL A 67 0.06 -13.02 -15.91
C VAL A 67 0.93 -13.20 -14.65
N TRP A 68 2.04 -13.91 -14.76
CA TRP A 68 2.86 -14.32 -13.62
C TRP A 68 3.82 -13.24 -13.11
N LEU A 69 4.42 -12.43 -14.01
CA LEU A 69 5.41 -11.43 -13.62
C LEU A 69 4.79 -10.04 -13.38
N LEU A 70 3.63 -9.75 -13.95
CA LEU A 70 3.02 -8.42 -13.82
C LEU A 70 1.68 -8.43 -13.07
N ARG A 71 0.71 -9.27 -13.47
CA ARG A 71 -0.65 -9.20 -12.91
C ARG A 71 -0.75 -9.85 -11.55
N LEU A 72 -0.30 -11.08 -11.43
CA LEU A 72 -0.42 -11.85 -10.19
C LEU A 72 0.30 -11.20 -9.00
N PRO A 73 1.56 -10.76 -9.13
CA PRO A 73 2.24 -10.07 -8.02
C PRO A 73 1.52 -8.80 -7.58
N ARG A 74 0.94 -8.03 -8.51
CA ARG A 74 0.16 -6.83 -8.19
C ARG A 74 -1.14 -7.15 -7.45
N VAL A 75 -1.85 -8.20 -7.86
CA VAL A 75 -3.08 -8.65 -7.20
C VAL A 75 -2.79 -9.15 -5.79
N ILE A 76 -1.73 -9.94 -5.62
CA ILE A 76 -1.28 -10.41 -4.29
C ILE A 76 -0.90 -9.21 -3.42
N LEU A 77 -0.09 -8.29 -3.93
CA LEU A 77 0.31 -7.10 -3.20
C LEU A 77 -0.89 -6.25 -2.78
N ALA A 78 -1.83 -6.00 -3.69
CA ALA A 78 -3.05 -5.25 -3.40
C ALA A 78 -3.88 -5.91 -2.28
N SER A 79 -3.97 -7.24 -2.30
CA SER A 79 -4.67 -8.02 -1.27
C SER A 79 -3.99 -7.89 0.09
N LEU A 80 -2.67 -8.04 0.14
CA LEU A 80 -1.88 -7.90 1.37
C LEU A 80 -1.97 -6.49 1.94
N VAL A 81 -1.88 -5.46 1.09
CA VAL A 81 -2.06 -4.06 1.50
C VAL A 81 -3.46 -3.82 2.03
N GLY A 82 -4.51 -4.32 1.35
CA GLY A 82 -5.90 -4.22 1.80
C GLY A 82 -6.13 -4.87 3.16
N CYS A 83 -5.61 -6.07 3.37
CA CYS A 83 -5.66 -6.75 4.67
C CYS A 83 -4.92 -5.95 5.75
N GLY A 84 -3.73 -5.44 5.47
CA GLY A 84 -2.97 -4.61 6.39
C GLY A 84 -3.72 -3.33 6.78
N LEU A 85 -4.30 -2.63 5.81
CA LEU A 85 -5.11 -1.43 6.05
C LEU A 85 -6.37 -1.73 6.87
N ALA A 86 -7.04 -2.87 6.63
CA ALA A 86 -8.20 -3.27 7.42
C ALA A 86 -7.83 -3.48 8.90
N VAL A 87 -6.72 -4.18 9.18
CA VAL A 87 -6.23 -4.38 10.56
C VAL A 87 -5.86 -3.03 11.20
N CYS A 88 -5.13 -2.18 10.49
CA CYS A 88 -4.79 -0.84 10.98
C CYS A 88 -6.04 0.00 11.26
N GLY A 89 -7.07 -0.08 10.39
CA GLY A 89 -8.33 0.61 10.58
C GLY A 89 -9.05 0.20 11.88
N VAL A 90 -9.17 -1.11 12.11
CA VAL A 90 -9.79 -1.63 13.33
C VAL A 90 -9.04 -1.19 14.59
N ILE A 91 -7.71 -1.26 14.58
CA ILE A 91 -6.85 -0.82 15.69
C ILE A 91 -7.04 0.68 15.95
N MET A 92 -7.05 1.49 14.88
CA MET A 92 -7.24 2.94 14.99
C MET A 92 -8.59 3.31 15.58
N GLN A 93 -9.67 2.67 15.11
CA GLN A 93 -11.01 2.87 15.67
C GLN A 93 -11.08 2.53 17.16
N ALA A 94 -10.40 1.46 17.58
CA ALA A 94 -10.31 1.05 18.97
C ALA A 94 -9.52 2.06 19.83
N ILE A 95 -8.37 2.55 19.35
CA ILE A 95 -7.52 3.51 20.08
C ILE A 95 -8.24 4.86 20.20
N VAL A 96 -8.79 5.36 19.12
CA VAL A 96 -9.46 6.67 19.07
C VAL A 96 -10.85 6.63 19.69
N LYS A 97 -11.42 5.42 19.86
CA LYS A 97 -12.80 5.17 20.31
C LYS A 97 -13.83 5.91 19.41
N ASN A 98 -13.55 5.97 18.11
CA ASN A 98 -14.38 6.59 17.11
C ASN A 98 -14.43 5.70 15.85
N PRO A 99 -15.62 5.27 15.41
CA PRO A 99 -15.77 4.42 14.22
C PRO A 99 -15.37 5.14 12.91
N LEU A 100 -15.22 6.48 12.93
CA LEU A 100 -14.77 7.27 11.79
C LEU A 100 -13.24 7.49 11.78
N ALA A 101 -12.51 6.89 12.71
CA ALA A 101 -11.06 7.03 12.74
C ALA A 101 -10.40 6.29 11.57
N ASP A 102 -9.53 6.98 10.86
CA ASP A 102 -8.79 6.51 9.69
C ASP A 102 -7.29 6.49 10.02
N PRO A 103 -6.56 5.40 9.72
CA PRO A 103 -5.12 5.33 9.91
C PRO A 103 -4.33 6.40 9.12
N TYR A 104 -4.87 6.91 8.02
CA TYR A 104 -4.24 7.98 7.23
C TYR A 104 -4.11 9.30 8.00
N ILE A 105 -4.99 9.58 8.96
CA ILE A 105 -4.97 10.81 9.76
C ILE A 105 -3.69 10.92 10.61
N LEU A 106 -3.05 9.79 10.92
CA LEU A 106 -1.78 9.79 11.68
C LEU A 106 -0.56 10.26 10.90
N GLY A 107 -0.70 10.63 9.63
CA GLY A 107 0.42 11.12 8.84
C GLY A 107 1.42 10.07 8.35
N ILE A 108 1.11 8.78 8.55
CA ILE A 108 1.97 7.67 8.15
C ILE A 108 2.20 7.69 6.64
N SER A 109 1.15 7.92 5.86
CA SER A 109 1.23 8.03 4.40
C SER A 109 2.10 9.20 3.94
N SER A 110 1.99 10.36 4.62
CA SER A 110 2.83 11.53 4.32
C SER A 110 4.30 11.29 4.63
N GLY A 111 4.58 10.56 5.72
CA GLY A 111 5.94 10.12 6.07
C GLY A 111 6.51 9.14 5.05
N ALA A 112 5.71 8.17 4.60
CA ALA A 112 6.09 7.23 3.55
C ALA A 112 6.41 7.97 2.23
N SER A 113 5.54 8.91 1.85
CA SER A 113 5.71 9.73 0.66
C SER A 113 6.99 10.57 0.72
N LEU A 114 7.28 11.21 1.86
CA LEU A 114 8.51 11.98 2.07
C LEU A 114 9.75 11.08 1.96
N GLY A 115 9.72 9.88 2.56
CA GLY A 115 10.80 8.91 2.46
C GLY A 115 11.05 8.46 1.01
N ALA A 116 9.98 8.08 0.29
CA ALA A 116 10.06 7.67 -1.11
C ALA A 116 10.56 8.80 -2.01
N THR A 117 10.01 10.01 -1.86
CA THR A 117 10.39 11.20 -2.65
C THR A 117 11.86 11.56 -2.41
N SER A 118 12.31 11.51 -1.17
CA SER A 118 13.72 11.75 -0.83
C SER A 118 14.64 10.70 -1.48
N ALA A 119 14.26 9.42 -1.44
CA ALA A 119 15.04 8.36 -2.06
C ALA A 119 15.16 8.53 -3.58
N ILE A 120 14.05 8.84 -4.26
CA ILE A 120 14.00 8.96 -5.72
C ILE A 120 14.73 10.23 -6.19
N LEU A 121 14.40 11.40 -5.63
CA LEU A 121 14.83 12.70 -6.18
C LEU A 121 16.19 13.15 -5.64
N LEU A 122 16.56 12.77 -4.42
CA LEU A 122 17.87 13.06 -3.87
C LEU A 122 18.90 11.96 -4.16
N GLY A 123 18.47 10.84 -4.75
CA GLY A 123 19.33 9.71 -5.07
C GLY A 123 19.91 9.01 -3.83
N ILE A 124 19.30 9.22 -2.66
CA ILE A 124 19.76 8.64 -1.41
C ILE A 124 19.52 7.13 -1.45
N GLY A 125 20.60 6.35 -1.53
CA GLY A 125 20.52 4.88 -1.46
C GLY A 125 20.30 4.17 -2.79
N VAL A 126 20.48 4.84 -3.93
CA VAL A 126 20.45 4.20 -5.27
C VAL A 126 21.43 3.01 -5.35
N SER A 127 22.56 3.09 -4.63
CA SER A 127 23.54 2.01 -4.52
C SER A 127 23.08 0.77 -3.72
N LEU A 128 21.94 0.87 -3.00
CA LEU A 128 21.40 -0.21 -2.16
C LEU A 128 20.43 -1.14 -2.89
N GLY A 129 20.22 -0.90 -4.20
CA GLY A 129 19.44 -1.77 -5.06
C GLY A 129 17.99 -1.29 -5.31
N PRO A 130 17.23 -2.01 -6.17
CA PRO A 130 15.93 -1.57 -6.68
C PRO A 130 14.83 -1.46 -5.61
N ASN A 131 14.97 -2.13 -4.48
CA ASN A 131 13.98 -2.14 -3.40
C ASN A 131 14.14 -0.97 -2.41
N PHE A 132 15.14 -0.12 -2.60
CA PHE A 132 15.48 0.93 -1.63
C PHE A 132 14.36 1.96 -1.43
N VAL A 133 13.62 2.28 -2.48
CA VAL A 133 12.48 3.23 -2.39
C VAL A 133 11.42 2.72 -1.40
N GLY A 134 11.10 1.42 -1.45
CA GLY A 134 10.17 0.80 -0.50
C GLY A 134 10.68 0.84 0.94
N ILE A 135 11.97 0.58 1.13
CA ILE A 135 12.62 0.65 2.45
C ILE A 135 12.62 2.10 2.98
N ALA A 136 12.94 3.06 2.15
CA ALA A 136 12.93 4.48 2.52
C ALA A 136 11.51 4.96 2.87
N ALA A 137 10.49 4.54 2.11
CA ALA A 137 9.10 4.80 2.42
C ALA A 137 8.69 4.21 3.78
N PHE A 138 9.09 2.96 4.04
CA PHE A 138 8.82 2.30 5.31
C PHE A 138 9.47 3.02 6.49
N ILE A 139 10.75 3.39 6.36
CA ILE A 139 11.48 4.15 7.38
C ILE A 139 10.80 5.50 7.64
N GLY A 140 10.40 6.21 6.58
CA GLY A 140 9.68 7.48 6.69
C GLY A 140 8.33 7.32 7.42
N ALA A 141 7.54 6.32 7.07
CA ALA A 141 6.29 5.99 7.74
C ALA A 141 6.49 5.66 9.22
N PHE A 142 7.49 4.83 9.52
CA PHE A 142 7.82 4.42 10.89
C PHE A 142 8.31 5.60 11.74
N ALA A 143 9.17 6.44 11.19
CA ALA A 143 9.68 7.64 11.87
C ALA A 143 8.55 8.61 12.24
N ILE A 144 7.61 8.84 11.32
CA ILE A 144 6.44 9.69 11.60
C ILE A 144 5.52 9.06 12.63
N SER A 145 5.31 7.75 12.58
CA SER A 145 4.52 7.03 13.61
C SER A 145 5.10 7.23 15.00
N LEU A 146 6.41 7.08 15.15
CA LEU A 146 7.10 7.33 16.41
C LEU A 146 7.03 8.80 16.85
N ALA A 147 7.20 9.73 15.91
CA ALA A 147 7.11 11.17 16.18
C ALA A 147 5.71 11.56 16.66
N VAL A 148 4.65 11.03 16.05
CA VAL A 148 3.26 11.25 16.49
C VAL A 148 3.04 10.75 17.91
N LEU A 149 3.50 9.53 18.20
CA LEU A 149 3.41 8.97 19.55
C LEU A 149 4.19 9.81 20.58
N PHE A 150 5.39 10.23 20.24
CA PHE A 150 6.20 11.07 21.11
C PHE A 150 5.53 12.42 21.39
N ILE A 151 5.09 13.13 20.34
CA ILE A 151 4.44 14.44 20.47
C ILE A 151 3.12 14.33 21.24
N SER A 152 2.32 13.30 20.98
CA SER A 152 1.03 13.11 21.67
C SER A 152 1.19 12.86 23.17
N ASN A 153 2.34 12.35 23.61
CA ASN A 153 2.67 12.12 25.02
C ASN A 153 3.31 13.35 25.72
N LEU A 154 3.75 14.36 24.99
CA LEU A 154 4.29 15.58 25.55
C LEU A 154 3.20 16.31 26.37
N GLY A 155 3.52 16.64 27.63
CA GLY A 155 2.59 17.34 28.51
C GLY A 155 1.56 16.45 29.22
N GLY A 156 1.86 15.16 29.43
CA GLY A 156 1.06 14.26 30.26
C GLY A 156 0.29 13.19 29.47
N ARG A 157 -0.86 12.74 29.98
CA ARG A 157 -1.64 11.63 29.37
C ARG A 157 -1.99 11.91 27.91
N SER A 158 -1.58 11.00 27.05
CA SER A 158 -2.03 10.97 25.64
C SER A 158 -3.56 10.83 25.59
N ASN A 159 -4.18 11.65 24.74
CA ASN A 159 -5.61 11.57 24.43
C ASN A 159 -5.76 11.42 22.92
N SER A 160 -6.83 10.75 22.48
CA SER A 160 -7.15 10.55 21.07
C SER A 160 -7.09 11.85 20.25
N MET A 161 -7.56 12.97 20.82
CA MET A 161 -7.51 14.28 20.17
C MET A 161 -6.08 14.76 19.93
N LYS A 162 -5.18 14.61 20.93
CA LYS A 162 -3.76 14.98 20.77
C LYS A 162 -3.07 14.13 19.70
N LEU A 163 -3.40 12.84 19.64
CA LEU A 163 -2.87 11.92 18.64
C LEU A 163 -3.26 12.36 17.22
N LEU A 164 -4.54 12.69 17.02
CA LEU A 164 -5.05 13.13 15.71
C LEU A 164 -4.45 14.49 15.30
N LEU A 165 -4.39 15.45 16.21
CA LEU A 165 -3.81 16.77 15.94
C LEU A 165 -2.31 16.68 15.61
N ALA A 166 -1.56 15.87 16.35
CA ALA A 166 -0.14 15.63 16.08
C ALA A 166 0.06 14.98 14.71
N GLY A 167 -0.78 14.00 14.36
CA GLY A 167 -0.75 13.34 13.06
C GLY A 167 -1.01 14.32 11.91
N MET A 168 -2.05 15.14 12.02
CA MET A 168 -2.38 16.14 10.99
C MET A 168 -1.26 17.20 10.85
N ALA A 169 -0.69 17.68 11.96
CA ALA A 169 0.40 18.64 11.91
C ALA A 169 1.65 18.06 11.24
N LEU A 170 2.04 16.84 11.61
CA LEU A 170 3.18 16.15 10.99
C LEU A 170 2.92 15.80 9.51
N SER A 171 1.68 15.45 9.14
CA SER A 171 1.30 15.28 7.73
C SER A 171 1.55 16.55 6.91
N ALA A 172 1.14 17.69 7.42
CA ALA A 172 1.33 18.97 6.74
C ALA A 172 2.82 19.29 6.58
N VAL A 173 3.63 19.05 7.62
CA VAL A 173 5.09 19.23 7.57
C VAL A 173 5.72 18.31 6.54
N CYS A 174 5.41 17.02 6.56
CA CYS A 174 5.93 16.07 5.56
C CYS A 174 5.51 16.43 4.13
N GLY A 175 4.26 16.85 3.94
CA GLY A 175 3.76 17.31 2.64
C GLY A 175 4.51 18.54 2.13
N ALA A 176 4.79 19.52 3.00
CA ALA A 176 5.57 20.69 2.67
C ALA A 176 7.01 20.33 2.25
N PHE A 177 7.67 19.44 3.01
CA PHE A 177 9.02 18.99 2.65
C PHE A 177 9.03 18.18 1.35
N SER A 178 8.06 17.30 1.12
CA SER A 178 7.95 16.56 -0.16
C SER A 178 7.79 17.52 -1.33
N SER A 179 6.90 18.51 -1.22
CA SER A 179 6.68 19.52 -2.27
C SER A 179 7.93 20.36 -2.52
N PHE A 180 8.66 20.72 -1.47
CA PHE A 180 9.93 21.43 -1.58
C PHE A 180 10.96 20.60 -2.35
N ILE A 181 11.14 19.33 -2.03
CA ILE A 181 12.10 18.44 -2.71
C ILE A 181 11.72 18.29 -4.18
N VAL A 182 10.44 18.09 -4.50
CA VAL A 182 9.96 17.98 -5.89
C VAL A 182 10.24 19.27 -6.67
N TYR A 183 9.96 20.44 -6.08
CA TYR A 183 10.21 21.73 -6.71
C TYR A 183 11.69 21.93 -7.05
N PHE A 184 12.60 21.61 -6.13
CA PHE A 184 14.04 21.75 -6.36
C PHE A 184 14.59 20.71 -7.36
N ALA A 185 14.08 19.50 -7.38
CA ALA A 185 14.47 18.48 -8.34
C ALA A 185 14.10 18.89 -9.77
N ASN A 186 12.88 19.36 -9.99
CA ASN A 186 12.42 19.84 -11.31
C ASN A 186 13.21 21.06 -11.80
N ASN A 187 13.59 21.96 -10.90
CA ASN A 187 14.42 23.12 -11.29
C ASN A 187 15.86 22.73 -11.70
N LYS A 188 16.43 21.67 -11.14
CA LYS A 188 17.75 21.16 -11.57
C LYS A 188 17.71 20.61 -12.99
N GLU A 189 16.67 19.87 -13.36
CA GLU A 189 16.48 19.37 -14.73
C GLU A 189 16.25 20.53 -15.72
N GLY A 190 15.45 21.52 -15.36
CA GLY A 190 15.22 22.73 -16.14
C GLY A 190 16.50 23.56 -16.36
N MET A 191 17.34 23.73 -15.34
CA MET A 191 18.62 24.44 -15.46
C MET A 191 19.65 23.68 -16.31
N GLN A 192 19.68 22.36 -16.26
CA GLN A 192 20.55 21.55 -17.11
C GLN A 192 20.13 21.61 -18.57
N THR A 193 18.83 21.72 -18.86
CA THR A 193 18.32 21.85 -20.24
C THR A 193 18.65 23.21 -20.85
N ILE A 194 18.82 24.27 -20.07
CA ILE A 194 19.19 25.62 -20.53
C ILE A 194 20.71 25.76 -20.70
N ALA A 195 21.52 24.91 -20.06
CA ALA A 195 22.97 24.96 -20.07
C ALA A 195 23.62 24.22 -21.28
N TYR A 196 22.82 23.59 -22.14
CA TYR A 196 23.19 22.95 -23.38
C TYR A 196 22.57 23.71 -24.56
#